data_8030d4d80b9144717ae8d413abf4a475
#
_entry.id   8030d4d80b9144717ae8d413abf4a475
#
_cell.length_a   1.000
_cell.length_b   1.000
_cell.length_c   1.000
_cell.angle_alpha   90.00
_cell.angle_beta   90.00
_cell.angle_gamma   90.00
#
_symmetry.space_group_name_H-M   'P 1'
#
loop_
_entity.id
_entity.type
_entity.pdbx_description
1 polymer ?
#
loop_
_entity_poly.entity_id
_entity_poly.type
_entity_poly.pdbx_seq_one_letter_code
_entity_poly.pdbx_strand_id
1 'polypeptide(L)'
;MMKTGKNNRFLASILAASMILTMSPFAFAADETEQKEMTTQEQVQSAAQNETNANPAVSQMDSQSSEDTNSEAPKTEGQPSKDVKPADENTTAGDSTSASKTPAEPEKPTESETPAEPEASKNAAKIGEKAYPTVADAIADAQQDDTIVLLRDVTENITINKSLTLDLGGFTLSGDVDAAVVTISGDETQVTVQNGTVTGGRNPQDGGGFAIDNAVVQLKDLSITDNETVGGNGNGEVGGGGIYASYADVSMQNVTVSENSVTGSSSDGGGILVRYGSLTMDGCHVERNTAPDCGGGMILRHSELNAANSFFENNTAPQGAGIYFNDASGDAEKGCSGKHEHLITGSTISGNTASNIGGGMYVGTISNLTLRNSKLLKNDGASQGGAIVAYSAGTIELDGVSISENKAASGAGILALGTVTGKPDIRLLNGTAIDKNTATGYGGGIYASASNINIAENSAVYNNTATTAGDDLMFNASTFTLPKAKDMSGDRILSSD
;
A
#
# COMPACT_ATOMS: atom_id res chain seq x y z
N MET A 1 -51.40 -16.59 -15.64
CA MET A 1 -50.14 -17.03 -15.07
C MET A 1 -49.27 -15.79 -14.97
N MET A 2 -49.21 -15.20 -13.79
CA MET A 2 -48.55 -13.94 -13.51
C MET A 2 -47.13 -14.20 -12.98
N LYS A 3 -46.13 -13.57 -13.61
CA LYS A 3 -44.82 -13.41 -13.06
C LYS A 3 -44.84 -12.24 -12.08
N THR A 4 -44.67 -12.47 -10.83
CA THR A 4 -44.38 -11.50 -9.78
C THR A 4 -42.91 -11.76 -9.44
N GLY A 5 -41.98 -10.85 -9.60
CA GLY A 5 -41.84 -9.53 -9.01
C GLY A 5 -40.62 -9.59 -8.10
N LYS A 6 -39.38 -9.38 -8.67
CA LYS A 6 -38.18 -9.09 -7.88
C LYS A 6 -38.27 -7.64 -7.44
N ASN A 7 -38.47 -7.39 -6.17
CA ASN A 7 -38.17 -6.10 -5.52
C ASN A 7 -38.35 -6.30 -4.01
N ASN A 8 -37.27 -6.65 -3.29
CA ASN A 8 -37.12 -6.42 -1.86
C ASN A 8 -35.63 -6.59 -1.49
N ARG A 9 -34.85 -5.58 -1.86
CA ARG A 9 -33.51 -5.37 -1.29
C ARG A 9 -33.36 -3.89 -0.94
N PHE A 10 -34.16 -3.43 0.01
CA PHE A 10 -33.94 -2.16 0.71
C PHE A 10 -34.83 -2.23 1.96
N LEU A 11 -34.23 -2.52 3.09
CA LEU A 11 -34.61 -2.16 4.48
C LEU A 11 -34.09 -3.21 5.46
N ALA A 12 -32.84 -3.06 5.85
CA ALA A 12 -32.36 -3.56 7.15
C ALA A 12 -31.05 -2.85 7.50
N SER A 13 -31.13 -1.57 7.77
CA SER A 13 -30.07 -0.81 8.42
C SER A 13 -30.76 0.24 9.28
N ILE A 14 -31.07 -0.07 10.50
CA ILE A 14 -31.27 0.81 11.65
C ILE A 14 -31.56 -0.11 12.86
N LEU A 15 -30.59 -0.30 13.72
CA LEU A 15 -30.61 -0.27 15.18
C LEU A 15 -29.38 -1.01 15.73
N ALA A 16 -28.38 -0.25 16.12
CA ALA A 16 -27.58 -0.54 17.31
C ALA A 16 -26.91 0.76 17.76
N ALA A 17 -27.45 1.36 18.77
CA ALA A 17 -26.92 2.55 19.42
C ALA A 17 -25.96 2.16 20.55
N SER A 18 -24.87 2.93 20.64
CA SER A 18 -24.14 3.35 21.84
C SER A 18 -23.58 2.27 22.77
N MET A 19 -22.27 2.09 22.72
CA MET A 19 -21.43 2.05 23.91
C MET A 19 -20.04 2.63 23.60
N ILE A 20 -19.81 3.82 24.12
CA ILE A 20 -18.46 4.42 24.18
C ILE A 20 -17.69 3.65 25.21
N LEU A 21 -16.65 2.94 24.78
CA LEU A 21 -15.61 2.45 25.65
C LEU A 21 -14.27 2.91 25.05
N THR A 22 -13.58 3.74 25.80
CA THR A 22 -12.22 4.17 25.49
C THR A 22 -11.31 2.94 25.54
N MET A 23 -10.93 2.45 24.39
CA MET A 23 -9.94 1.38 24.25
C MET A 23 -8.75 1.84 23.42
N SER A 24 -7.59 1.43 23.88
CA SER A 24 -6.29 1.41 23.19
C SER A 24 -6.38 1.05 21.71
N PRO A 25 -5.41 1.40 20.86
CA PRO A 25 -5.48 1.31 19.40
C PRO A 25 -5.45 -0.11 18.81
N PHE A 26 -6.21 -1.05 19.38
CA PHE A 26 -6.30 -2.44 18.93
C PHE A 26 -7.75 -2.92 18.78
N ALA A 27 -8.67 -2.05 18.40
CA ALA A 27 -10.03 -2.51 18.15
C ALA A 27 -10.24 -2.79 16.66
N PHE A 28 -10.00 -4.05 16.26
CA PHE A 28 -10.61 -4.60 15.06
C PHE A 28 -12.11 -4.78 15.32
N ALA A 29 -12.95 -4.49 14.32
CA ALA A 29 -14.31 -5.04 14.27
C ALA A 29 -14.20 -6.54 13.96
N ALA A 30 -13.88 -7.31 15.00
CA ALA A 30 -13.80 -8.76 14.94
C ALA A 30 -15.13 -9.36 15.37
N ASP A 31 -15.59 -10.36 14.64
CA ASP A 31 -16.64 -11.28 15.06
C ASP A 31 -16.34 -11.83 16.47
N GLU A 32 -17.37 -12.22 17.25
CA GLU A 32 -17.22 -12.72 18.64
C GLU A 32 -16.18 -13.85 18.81
N THR A 33 -15.83 -14.55 17.73
CA THR A 33 -14.74 -15.54 17.66
C THR A 33 -13.35 -14.89 17.73
N GLU A 34 -13.13 -13.73 17.15
CA GLU A 34 -11.84 -13.02 17.16
C GLU A 34 -11.55 -12.35 18.51
N GLN A 35 -12.58 -11.92 19.26
CA GLN A 35 -12.37 -11.39 20.61
C GLN A 35 -11.80 -12.45 21.57
N LYS A 36 -12.07 -13.75 21.35
CA LYS A 36 -11.42 -14.82 22.10
C LYS A 36 -9.96 -15.01 21.72
N GLU A 37 -9.60 -14.76 20.46
CA GLU A 37 -8.23 -14.85 19.97
C GLU A 37 -7.36 -13.69 20.46
N MET A 38 -7.92 -12.46 20.54
CA MET A 38 -7.21 -11.32 21.12
C MET A 38 -6.83 -11.55 22.60
N THR A 39 -7.70 -12.24 23.35
CA THR A 39 -7.39 -12.60 24.75
C THR A 39 -6.20 -13.57 24.83
N THR A 40 -6.04 -14.41 23.80
CA THR A 40 -4.90 -15.34 23.70
C THR A 40 -3.60 -14.62 23.30
N GLN A 41 -3.68 -13.58 22.47
CA GLN A 41 -2.54 -12.73 22.13
C GLN A 41 -2.01 -11.95 23.34
N GLU A 42 -2.90 -11.40 24.16
CA GLU A 42 -2.51 -10.77 25.43
C GLU A 42 -1.84 -11.76 26.40
N GLN A 43 -2.30 -13.01 26.43
CA GLN A 43 -1.66 -14.05 27.25
C GLN A 43 -0.27 -14.44 26.74
N VAL A 44 -0.05 -14.48 25.43
CA VAL A 44 1.27 -14.74 24.86
C VAL A 44 2.22 -13.57 25.08
N GLN A 45 1.74 -12.33 24.99
CA GLN A 45 2.53 -11.14 25.30
C GLN A 45 2.83 -11.04 26.81
N SER A 46 1.88 -11.40 27.69
CA SER A 46 2.11 -11.42 29.13
C SER A 46 3.06 -12.54 29.56
N ALA A 47 3.07 -13.68 28.89
CA ALA A 47 4.04 -14.75 29.13
C ALA A 47 5.47 -14.34 28.73
N ALA A 48 5.64 -13.66 27.59
CA ALA A 48 6.92 -13.13 27.18
C ALA A 48 7.43 -12.00 28.09
N GLN A 49 6.53 -11.20 28.67
CA GLN A 49 6.89 -10.16 29.63
C GLN A 49 7.18 -10.72 31.06
N ASN A 50 6.55 -11.83 31.45
CA ASN A 50 6.81 -12.44 32.72
C ASN A 50 8.13 -13.21 32.81
N GLU A 51 8.66 -13.69 31.67
CA GLU A 51 9.98 -14.33 31.65
C GLU A 51 11.13 -13.33 31.78
N THR A 52 10.91 -12.04 31.50
CA THR A 52 11.94 -10.99 31.69
C THR A 52 12.09 -10.50 33.15
N ASN A 53 11.19 -10.90 34.07
CA ASN A 53 11.24 -10.47 35.47
C ASN A 53 11.77 -11.51 36.44
N ALA A 54 12.24 -12.65 35.97
CA ALA A 54 12.92 -13.64 36.84
C ALA A 54 14.42 -13.37 36.89
N ASN A 55 14.84 -12.44 37.73
CA ASN A 55 16.24 -12.18 38.05
C ASN A 55 16.68 -13.10 39.19
N PRO A 56 17.71 -13.94 39.04
CA PRO A 56 18.25 -14.69 40.16
C PRO A 56 19.11 -13.77 41.04
N ALA A 57 18.75 -13.72 42.30
CA ALA A 57 19.47 -13.08 43.36
C ALA A 57 20.94 -13.55 43.39
N VAL A 58 21.89 -12.64 43.28
CA VAL A 58 23.27 -12.82 43.68
C VAL A 58 23.53 -11.92 44.88
N SER A 59 24.02 -12.58 45.92
CA SER A 59 24.32 -12.10 47.27
C SER A 59 25.18 -10.84 47.32
N GLN A 60 24.80 -9.99 48.28
CA GLN A 60 25.57 -8.85 48.78
C GLN A 60 26.97 -9.25 49.26
N MET A 61 27.95 -8.42 48.98
CA MET A 61 29.09 -8.22 49.85
C MET A 61 29.42 -6.73 49.85
N ASP A 62 29.39 -6.22 51.11
CA ASP A 62 29.71 -4.85 51.55
C ASP A 62 31.11 -4.41 51.13
N SER A 63 31.26 -3.12 50.80
CA SER A 63 32.28 -2.27 51.42
C SER A 63 32.01 -0.78 51.18
N GLN A 64 32.11 -0.06 52.27
CA GLN A 64 31.84 1.35 52.52
C GLN A 64 32.87 2.33 51.92
N SER A 65 32.39 3.59 51.90
CA SER A 65 33.09 4.89 52.11
C SER A 65 33.80 5.43 50.84
N SER A 66 33.78 6.71 50.58
CA SER A 66 33.58 7.96 51.29
C SER A 66 33.50 9.13 50.30
N GLU A 67 32.63 10.07 50.62
CA GLU A 67 32.71 11.52 50.60
C GLU A 67 33.45 12.31 49.49
N ASP A 68 32.65 13.27 48.98
CA ASP A 68 32.91 14.71 48.82
C ASP A 68 33.75 15.18 47.62
N THR A 69 33.25 16.05 46.81
CA THR A 69 33.17 17.51 46.87
C THR A 69 32.77 18.09 45.51
N ASN A 70 31.77 18.89 45.56
CA ASN A 70 31.48 20.21 45.00
C ASN A 70 32.50 20.84 44.04
N SER A 71 32.03 21.30 42.86
CA SER A 71 32.38 22.63 42.30
C SER A 71 31.75 22.80 40.90
N GLU A 72 30.73 23.63 40.86
CA GLU A 72 30.56 24.90 40.17
C GLU A 72 30.89 24.95 38.68
N ALA A 73 29.86 25.41 37.96
CA ALA A 73 29.89 25.96 36.62
C ALA A 73 30.64 27.30 36.54
N PRO A 74 30.99 27.76 35.36
CA PRO A 74 30.49 29.09 35.03
C PRO A 74 29.81 29.20 33.67
N LYS A 75 28.75 29.96 33.70
CA LYS A 75 28.14 30.67 32.59
C LYS A 75 29.11 31.71 32.02
N THR A 76 29.07 31.94 30.75
CA THR A 76 29.21 33.29 30.20
C THR A 76 28.37 33.48 28.96
N GLU A 77 27.55 34.49 29.07
CA GLU A 77 26.75 35.17 28.10
C GLU A 77 27.63 35.93 27.07
N GLY A 78 27.03 36.23 25.93
CA GLY A 78 27.59 37.20 25.00
C GLY A 78 26.85 37.27 23.66
N GLN A 79 25.73 37.97 23.65
CA GLN A 79 25.19 38.72 22.50
C GLN A 79 25.59 40.22 22.74
N PRO A 80 25.39 41.18 21.82
CA PRO A 80 25.03 41.23 20.40
C PRO A 80 25.87 42.29 19.62
N SER A 81 25.57 42.54 18.37
CA SER A 81 25.46 43.85 17.69
C SER A 81 25.71 43.72 16.19
N LYS A 82 24.76 44.07 15.42
CA LYS A 82 24.30 45.34 14.85
C LYS A 82 24.97 45.70 13.52
N ASP A 83 24.05 45.80 12.55
CA ASP A 83 23.90 46.83 11.52
C ASP A 83 25.17 47.47 10.91
N VAL A 84 25.15 47.51 9.59
CA VAL A 84 25.35 48.77 8.83
C VAL A 84 24.95 48.55 7.35
N LYS A 85 23.95 49.32 6.93
CA LYS A 85 23.78 49.85 5.58
C LYS A 85 24.32 51.30 5.63
N PRO A 86 24.91 51.84 4.58
CA PRO A 86 24.39 52.97 3.84
C PRO A 86 24.61 52.83 2.34
N ALA A 87 23.72 53.24 1.48
CA ALA A 87 23.24 54.60 1.11
C ALA A 87 24.24 55.43 0.32
N ASP A 88 23.80 55.73 -0.88
CA ASP A 88 23.81 56.97 -1.66
C ASP A 88 25.13 57.57 -2.16
N GLU A 89 25.07 57.97 -3.33
CA GLU A 89 25.14 59.33 -3.97
C GLU A 89 25.75 59.20 -5.39
N ASN A 90 25.08 59.61 -6.41
CA ASN A 90 24.54 60.89 -6.92
C ASN A 90 25.55 61.63 -7.82
N THR A 91 24.93 62.24 -8.85
CA THR A 91 25.38 63.37 -9.70
C THR A 91 26.23 63.01 -10.93
N THR A 92 26.03 63.57 -12.11
CA THR A 92 25.46 64.86 -12.55
C THR A 92 25.18 64.84 -14.06
N ALA A 93 24.12 65.47 -14.42
CA ALA A 93 23.76 66.36 -15.52
C ALA A 93 24.74 66.66 -16.67
N GLY A 94 24.18 66.69 -17.86
CA GLY A 94 24.78 67.32 -19.02
C GLY A 94 23.72 67.57 -20.10
N ASP A 95 23.21 68.76 -20.11
CA ASP A 95 22.22 69.37 -21.02
C ASP A 95 22.82 69.60 -22.41
N SER A 96 22.07 69.41 -23.46
CA SER A 96 22.05 70.30 -24.63
C SER A 96 20.92 70.00 -25.61
N THR A 97 20.15 71.01 -25.81
CA THR A 97 19.12 71.30 -26.75
C THR A 97 19.50 71.08 -28.23
N SER A 98 18.58 70.63 -29.05
CA SER A 98 18.23 71.24 -30.35
C SER A 98 17.07 70.59 -31.07
N ALA A 99 16.08 71.40 -31.28
CA ALA A 99 15.05 71.59 -32.27
C ALA A 99 14.73 70.54 -33.38
N SER A 100 13.43 70.22 -33.39
CA SER A 100 12.52 70.25 -34.54
C SER A 100 12.87 69.51 -35.82
N LYS A 101 12.06 68.53 -36.14
CA LYS A 101 11.31 68.40 -37.40
C LYS A 101 10.30 67.24 -37.28
N THR A 102 9.03 67.58 -37.48
CA THR A 102 7.92 66.64 -37.75
C THR A 102 8.12 66.01 -39.14
N PRO A 103 7.99 64.70 -39.25
CA PRO A 103 7.45 64.09 -40.45
C PRO A 103 6.31 63.17 -40.12
N ALA A 104 5.26 63.31 -40.89
CA ALA A 104 4.23 62.36 -41.38
C ALA A 104 3.92 61.14 -40.57
N GLU A 105 2.67 61.04 -40.21
CA GLU A 105 1.94 59.90 -39.71
C GLU A 105 2.17 58.66 -40.63
N PRO A 106 2.68 57.52 -40.11
CA PRO A 106 2.63 56.26 -40.85
C PRO A 106 1.29 55.58 -40.58
N GLU A 107 0.72 55.06 -41.64
CA GLU A 107 -0.49 54.27 -41.66
C GLU A 107 -0.54 53.19 -40.60
N LYS A 108 -1.72 53.04 -39.95
CA LYS A 108 -2.09 51.99 -38.98
C LYS A 108 -1.73 50.62 -39.61
N PRO A 109 -0.90 49.79 -38.92
CA PRO A 109 -0.76 48.42 -39.36
C PRO A 109 -2.10 47.72 -39.23
N THR A 110 -2.51 47.10 -40.32
CA THR A 110 -3.61 46.13 -40.41
C THR A 110 -3.41 45.14 -39.26
N GLU A 111 -4.42 44.98 -38.41
CA GLU A 111 -4.53 43.96 -37.38
C GLU A 111 -4.16 42.60 -38.02
N SER A 112 -3.00 42.06 -37.66
CA SER A 112 -2.64 40.68 -37.99
C SER A 112 -3.69 39.80 -37.28
N GLU A 113 -4.55 39.19 -38.04
CA GLU A 113 -5.43 38.14 -37.54
C GLU A 113 -4.54 37.12 -36.85
N THR A 114 -4.67 37.03 -35.51
CA THR A 114 -4.13 35.93 -34.74
C THR A 114 -4.66 34.65 -35.41
N PRO A 115 -3.81 33.67 -35.77
CA PRO A 115 -4.31 32.43 -36.32
C PRO A 115 -5.33 31.86 -35.39
N ALA A 116 -6.54 31.56 -35.83
CA ALA A 116 -7.55 30.89 -35.07
C ALA A 116 -6.94 29.59 -34.53
N GLU A 117 -6.99 29.42 -33.22
CA GLU A 117 -6.60 28.18 -32.57
C GLU A 117 -7.41 27.04 -33.23
N PRO A 118 -6.76 25.93 -33.61
CA PRO A 118 -7.43 24.87 -34.37
C PRO A 118 -8.69 24.41 -33.63
N GLU A 119 -9.81 24.28 -34.32
CA GLU A 119 -11.09 23.87 -33.73
C GLU A 119 -10.98 22.52 -32.97
N ALA A 120 -10.00 21.69 -33.31
CA ALA A 120 -9.65 20.48 -32.60
C ALA A 120 -9.31 20.70 -31.10
N SER A 121 -8.83 21.89 -30.72
CA SER A 121 -8.49 22.23 -29.31
C SER A 121 -9.70 22.42 -28.40
N LYS A 122 -10.92 22.53 -28.94
CA LYS A 122 -12.14 22.72 -28.17
C LYS A 122 -12.80 21.40 -27.73
N ASN A 123 -12.51 20.31 -28.41
CA ASN A 123 -13.08 19.01 -28.10
C ASN A 123 -12.21 18.24 -27.11
N ALA A 124 -12.84 17.52 -26.20
CA ALA A 124 -12.18 16.70 -25.19
C ALA A 124 -11.83 15.30 -25.73
N ALA A 125 -12.72 14.73 -26.53
CA ALA A 125 -12.57 13.34 -27.00
C ALA A 125 -13.12 13.14 -28.41
N LYS A 126 -12.84 11.98 -28.99
CA LYS A 126 -13.41 11.53 -30.27
C LYS A 126 -13.72 10.04 -30.29
N ILE A 127 -14.68 9.66 -31.13
CA ILE A 127 -14.94 8.28 -31.57
C ILE A 127 -14.79 8.26 -33.10
N GLY A 128 -13.80 7.54 -33.59
CA GLY A 128 -13.46 7.61 -35.00
C GLY A 128 -13.14 9.05 -35.42
N GLU A 129 -13.92 9.59 -36.39
CA GLU A 129 -13.75 10.98 -36.89
C GLU A 129 -14.66 11.98 -36.15
N LYS A 130 -15.61 11.51 -35.32
CA LYS A 130 -16.55 12.37 -34.60
C LYS A 130 -15.96 12.85 -33.30
N ALA A 131 -15.84 14.17 -33.14
CA ALA A 131 -15.31 14.79 -31.94
C ALA A 131 -16.44 15.27 -31.01
N TYR A 132 -16.15 15.27 -29.71
CA TYR A 132 -17.09 15.59 -28.64
C TYR A 132 -16.50 16.63 -27.68
N PRO A 133 -17.32 17.58 -27.20
CA PRO A 133 -16.84 18.63 -26.29
C PRO A 133 -16.41 18.07 -24.92
N THR A 134 -17.04 16.98 -24.45
CA THR A 134 -16.74 16.32 -23.17
C THR A 134 -16.50 14.81 -23.39
N VAL A 135 -15.84 14.16 -22.43
CA VAL A 135 -15.69 12.69 -22.41
C VAL A 135 -17.05 12.04 -22.12
N ALA A 136 -17.86 12.63 -21.25
CA ALA A 136 -19.21 12.13 -20.94
C ALA A 136 -20.10 12.10 -22.18
N ASP A 137 -20.05 13.13 -23.05
CA ASP A 137 -20.79 13.14 -24.32
C ASP A 137 -20.33 12.00 -25.26
N ALA A 138 -19.03 11.75 -25.32
CA ALA A 138 -18.50 10.64 -26.09
C ALA A 138 -18.95 9.27 -25.50
N ILE A 139 -18.91 9.10 -24.18
CA ILE A 139 -19.41 7.88 -23.51
C ILE A 139 -20.90 7.69 -23.77
N ALA A 140 -21.71 8.76 -23.70
CA ALA A 140 -23.15 8.67 -23.95
C ALA A 140 -23.47 8.16 -25.36
N ASP A 141 -22.74 8.65 -26.36
CA ASP A 141 -22.96 8.32 -27.78
C ASP A 141 -22.27 6.99 -28.21
N ALA A 142 -21.25 6.54 -27.48
CA ALA A 142 -20.49 5.34 -27.78
C ALA A 142 -21.39 4.08 -27.89
N GLN A 143 -21.15 3.28 -28.89
CA GLN A 143 -21.69 1.95 -29.01
C GLN A 143 -20.80 0.95 -28.26
N GLN A 144 -21.28 -0.28 -28.09
CA GLN A 144 -20.48 -1.35 -27.49
C GLN A 144 -19.19 -1.54 -28.30
N ASP A 145 -18.09 -1.69 -27.57
CA ASP A 145 -16.74 -1.93 -28.09
C ASP A 145 -16.12 -0.74 -28.86
N ASP A 146 -16.75 0.43 -28.84
CA ASP A 146 -16.16 1.64 -29.37
C ASP A 146 -14.89 2.05 -28.61
N THR A 147 -14.01 2.75 -29.33
CA THR A 147 -12.83 3.38 -28.74
C THR A 147 -13.02 4.89 -28.68
N ILE A 148 -13.00 5.43 -27.47
CA ILE A 148 -12.98 6.86 -27.18
C ILE A 148 -11.52 7.27 -27.00
N VAL A 149 -11.05 8.27 -27.72
CA VAL A 149 -9.69 8.80 -27.64
C VAL A 149 -9.71 10.23 -27.14
N LEU A 150 -8.96 10.55 -26.09
CA LEU A 150 -8.78 11.93 -25.64
C LEU A 150 -7.99 12.73 -26.66
N LEU A 151 -8.28 14.01 -26.75
CA LEU A 151 -7.63 14.96 -27.66
C LEU A 151 -6.79 16.02 -26.93
N ARG A 152 -6.91 16.10 -25.62
CA ARG A 152 -6.20 17.02 -24.71
C ARG A 152 -6.32 16.55 -23.28
N ASP A 153 -5.64 17.21 -22.37
CA ASP A 153 -5.90 17.06 -20.94
C ASP A 153 -7.34 17.47 -20.61
N VAL A 154 -7.99 16.69 -19.77
CA VAL A 154 -9.41 16.85 -19.41
C VAL A 154 -9.54 16.84 -17.89
N THR A 155 -10.34 17.78 -17.38
CA THR A 155 -10.76 17.77 -15.97
C THR A 155 -12.24 17.44 -15.94
N GLU A 156 -12.57 16.19 -15.59
CA GLU A 156 -13.92 15.65 -15.63
C GLU A 156 -13.99 14.32 -14.87
N ASN A 157 -15.02 14.13 -14.05
CA ASN A 157 -15.33 12.81 -13.47
C ASN A 157 -16.29 12.07 -14.42
N ILE A 158 -15.95 10.85 -14.78
CA ILE A 158 -16.68 10.09 -15.79
C ILE A 158 -17.25 8.78 -15.25
N THR A 159 -18.35 8.34 -15.83
CA THR A 159 -18.97 7.03 -15.53
C THR A 159 -19.09 6.20 -16.79
N ILE A 160 -18.58 4.96 -16.73
CA ILE A 160 -18.61 3.98 -17.81
C ILE A 160 -19.45 2.78 -17.34
N ASN A 161 -20.57 2.54 -18.01
CA ASN A 161 -21.51 1.46 -17.70
C ASN A 161 -21.83 0.58 -18.94
N LYS A 162 -20.96 0.58 -19.91
CA LYS A 162 -21.01 -0.23 -21.11
C LYS A 162 -19.59 -0.62 -21.55
N SER A 163 -19.46 -1.69 -22.29
CA SER A 163 -18.17 -2.14 -22.79
C SER A 163 -17.62 -1.17 -23.83
N LEU A 164 -16.41 -0.67 -23.58
CA LEU A 164 -15.70 0.23 -24.48
C LEU A 164 -14.20 0.30 -24.14
N THR A 165 -13.44 0.95 -24.99
CA THR A 165 -12.05 1.35 -24.73
C THR A 165 -11.98 2.87 -24.54
N LEU A 166 -11.36 3.30 -23.45
CA LEU A 166 -10.97 4.70 -23.22
C LEU A 166 -9.46 4.81 -23.38
N ASP A 167 -9.02 5.43 -24.46
CA ASP A 167 -7.62 5.72 -24.74
C ASP A 167 -7.32 7.18 -24.39
N LEU A 168 -6.52 7.37 -23.35
CA LEU A 168 -6.15 8.72 -22.92
C LEU A 168 -5.16 9.41 -23.86
N GLY A 169 -4.61 8.69 -24.84
CA GLY A 169 -3.77 9.28 -25.91
C GLY A 169 -2.51 9.98 -25.39
N GLY A 170 -2.03 9.65 -24.21
CA GLY A 170 -0.92 10.30 -23.53
C GLY A 170 -1.33 11.52 -22.69
N PHE A 171 -2.62 11.85 -22.64
CA PHE A 171 -3.14 12.98 -21.90
C PHE A 171 -3.54 12.59 -20.47
N THR A 172 -3.86 13.63 -19.70
CA THR A 172 -4.32 13.52 -18.31
C THR A 172 -5.83 13.64 -18.22
N LEU A 173 -6.45 12.71 -17.51
CA LEU A 173 -7.82 12.81 -17.02
C LEU A 173 -7.78 13.09 -15.52
N SER A 174 -8.29 14.24 -15.11
CA SER A 174 -8.29 14.66 -13.69
C SER A 174 -9.70 14.87 -13.15
N GLY A 175 -9.88 14.67 -11.85
CA GLY A 175 -11.15 14.94 -11.17
C GLY A 175 -11.43 16.44 -11.00
N ASP A 176 -12.69 16.83 -11.02
CA ASP A 176 -13.16 18.21 -10.80
C ASP A 176 -14.14 18.35 -9.63
N VAL A 177 -14.66 17.25 -9.12
CA VAL A 177 -15.57 17.19 -7.99
C VAL A 177 -15.18 16.08 -7.01
N ASP A 178 -15.74 16.11 -5.80
CA ASP A 178 -15.54 15.09 -4.79
C ASP A 178 -16.18 13.74 -5.20
N ALA A 179 -15.52 13.04 -6.09
CA ALA A 179 -15.88 11.71 -6.62
C ALA A 179 -14.67 10.98 -7.20
N ALA A 180 -14.84 9.72 -7.58
CA ALA A 180 -13.85 9.01 -8.38
C ALA A 180 -13.67 9.70 -9.73
N VAL A 181 -12.43 9.75 -10.24
CA VAL A 181 -12.19 10.27 -11.60
C VAL A 181 -12.90 9.39 -12.64
N VAL A 182 -12.79 8.07 -12.46
CA VAL A 182 -13.41 7.08 -13.34
C VAL A 182 -14.23 6.10 -12.51
N THR A 183 -15.54 6.10 -12.73
CA THR A 183 -16.44 5.08 -12.17
C THR A 183 -16.78 4.07 -13.26
N ILE A 184 -16.58 2.78 -12.98
CA ILE A 184 -16.92 1.69 -13.91
C ILE A 184 -17.86 0.74 -13.21
N SER A 185 -19.03 0.45 -13.81
CA SER A 185 -19.99 -0.46 -13.20
C SER A 185 -20.87 -1.17 -14.24
N GLY A 186 -21.27 -2.38 -13.90
CA GLY A 186 -22.27 -3.15 -14.65
C GLY A 186 -21.84 -4.60 -14.86
N ASP A 187 -22.77 -5.51 -14.59
CA ASP A 187 -22.58 -6.95 -14.85
C ASP A 187 -22.18 -7.16 -16.32
N GLU A 188 -21.14 -7.94 -16.57
CA GLU A 188 -20.61 -8.25 -17.90
C GLU A 188 -19.99 -7.05 -18.66
N THR A 189 -19.91 -5.87 -18.04
CA THR A 189 -19.25 -4.71 -18.63
C THR A 189 -17.75 -4.96 -18.73
N GLN A 190 -17.18 -4.80 -19.95
CA GLN A 190 -15.76 -4.94 -20.23
C GLN A 190 -15.18 -3.60 -20.64
N VAL A 191 -14.27 -3.05 -19.86
CA VAL A 191 -13.67 -1.75 -20.11
C VAL A 191 -12.16 -1.85 -20.18
N THR A 192 -11.58 -1.25 -21.22
CA THR A 192 -10.13 -0.99 -21.26
C THR A 192 -9.90 0.50 -21.07
N VAL A 193 -9.01 0.86 -20.11
CA VAL A 193 -8.49 2.24 -20.01
C VAL A 193 -6.98 2.20 -20.22
N GLN A 194 -6.47 3.06 -21.08
CA GLN A 194 -5.06 2.97 -21.49
C GLN A 194 -4.40 4.30 -21.85
N ASN A 195 -3.04 4.29 -21.85
CA ASN A 195 -2.17 5.31 -22.44
C ASN A 195 -2.33 6.71 -21.83
N GLY A 196 -2.09 6.91 -20.55
CA GLY A 196 -2.14 8.26 -19.98
C GLY A 196 -2.12 8.33 -18.47
N THR A 197 -2.64 9.42 -17.93
CA THR A 197 -2.64 9.68 -16.49
C THR A 197 -4.05 9.89 -15.95
N VAL A 198 -4.34 9.29 -14.77
CA VAL A 198 -5.56 9.51 -13.99
C VAL A 198 -5.17 10.08 -12.64
N THR A 199 -5.63 11.29 -12.30
CA THR A 199 -5.15 12.02 -11.12
C THR A 199 -6.22 12.95 -10.53
N GLY A 200 -5.96 13.43 -9.30
CA GLY A 200 -6.78 14.46 -8.66
C GLY A 200 -8.18 14.00 -8.24
N GLY A 201 -8.44 12.70 -8.26
CA GLY A 201 -9.68 12.15 -7.72
C GLY A 201 -9.73 12.33 -6.21
N ARG A 202 -10.87 12.77 -5.71
CA ARG A 202 -11.11 12.94 -4.28
C ARG A 202 -12.48 12.40 -3.92
N ASN A 203 -12.53 11.10 -3.59
CA ASN A 203 -13.80 10.41 -3.39
C ASN A 203 -14.11 10.24 -1.88
N PRO A 204 -15.27 10.70 -1.40
CA PRO A 204 -15.70 10.45 -0.02
C PRO A 204 -16.18 9.01 0.22
N GLN A 205 -16.20 8.19 -0.82
CA GLN A 205 -16.49 6.77 -0.78
C GLN A 205 -15.24 5.99 -1.24
N ASP A 206 -15.43 4.86 -1.88
CA ASP A 206 -14.33 4.01 -2.35
C ASP A 206 -13.77 4.47 -3.72
N GLY A 207 -12.45 4.40 -3.87
CA GLY A 207 -11.77 4.64 -5.14
C GLY A 207 -11.63 6.12 -5.53
N GLY A 208 -10.52 6.76 -5.19
CA GLY A 208 -10.25 8.14 -5.62
C GLY A 208 -10.03 8.24 -7.13
N GLY A 209 -9.11 7.47 -7.68
CA GLY A 209 -8.86 7.42 -9.13
C GLY A 209 -9.89 6.57 -9.86
N PHE A 210 -10.03 5.32 -9.49
CA PHE A 210 -10.99 4.37 -10.07
C PHE A 210 -11.90 3.77 -9.00
N ALA A 211 -13.20 3.83 -9.22
CA ALA A 211 -14.22 3.06 -8.50
C ALA A 211 -14.84 2.02 -9.45
N ILE A 212 -14.56 0.73 -9.21
CA ILE A 212 -14.95 -0.37 -10.09
C ILE A 212 -15.88 -1.31 -9.33
N ASP A 213 -17.06 -1.59 -9.87
CA ASP A 213 -18.03 -2.51 -9.28
C ASP A 213 -18.69 -3.42 -10.34
N ASN A 214 -18.62 -4.73 -10.10
CA ASN A 214 -19.22 -5.74 -10.97
C ASN A 214 -18.81 -5.64 -12.46
N ALA A 215 -17.52 -5.51 -12.74
CA ALA A 215 -17.01 -5.30 -14.10
C ALA A 215 -15.70 -6.08 -14.36
N VAL A 216 -15.37 -6.27 -15.63
CA VAL A 216 -14.08 -6.77 -16.09
C VAL A 216 -13.28 -5.59 -16.66
N VAL A 217 -12.16 -5.25 -16.04
CA VAL A 217 -11.40 -4.04 -16.40
C VAL A 217 -9.96 -4.36 -16.75
N GLN A 218 -9.51 -3.77 -17.85
CA GLN A 218 -8.11 -3.79 -18.25
C GLN A 218 -7.53 -2.38 -18.16
N LEU A 219 -6.47 -2.22 -17.38
CA LEU A 219 -5.70 -0.99 -17.23
C LEU A 219 -4.33 -1.19 -17.86
N LYS A 220 -3.95 -0.37 -18.85
CA LYS A 220 -2.71 -0.55 -19.59
C LYS A 220 -1.96 0.75 -19.77
N ASP A 221 -0.64 0.72 -19.55
CA ASP A 221 0.24 1.87 -19.83
C ASP A 221 -0.29 3.15 -19.17
N LEU A 222 -0.66 3.08 -17.88
CA LEU A 222 -1.28 4.17 -17.11
C LEU A 222 -0.39 4.62 -15.95
N SER A 223 -0.52 5.91 -15.62
CA SER A 223 -0.14 6.47 -14.33
C SER A 223 -1.41 6.84 -13.54
N ILE A 224 -1.58 6.26 -12.35
CA ILE A 224 -2.69 6.52 -11.44
C ILE A 224 -2.09 7.14 -10.19
N THR A 225 -2.13 8.46 -10.10
CA THR A 225 -1.32 9.19 -9.11
C THR A 225 -2.09 10.33 -8.46
N ASP A 226 -1.71 10.68 -7.22
CA ASP A 226 -2.28 11.80 -6.48
C ASP A 226 -3.82 11.74 -6.37
N ASN A 227 -4.36 10.54 -6.15
CA ASN A 227 -5.78 10.35 -5.89
C ASN A 227 -6.00 10.05 -4.40
N GLU A 228 -7.13 10.49 -3.88
CA GLU A 228 -7.48 10.37 -2.47
C GLU A 228 -8.86 9.74 -2.29
N THR A 229 -8.95 8.75 -1.42
CA THR A 229 -10.22 8.36 -0.82
C THR A 229 -10.36 9.03 0.54
N VAL A 230 -11.37 9.87 0.68
CA VAL A 230 -11.62 10.62 1.92
C VAL A 230 -12.53 9.81 2.82
N GLY A 231 -11.95 9.05 3.73
CA GLY A 231 -12.69 8.16 4.63
C GLY A 231 -13.78 8.87 5.41
N GLY A 232 -14.95 8.26 5.41
CA GLY A 232 -16.11 8.73 6.17
C GLY A 232 -15.90 8.61 7.68
N ASN A 233 -16.57 9.45 8.41
CA ASN A 233 -16.61 9.44 9.88
C ASN A 233 -17.33 8.18 10.39
N GLY A 234 -16.63 7.05 10.47
CA GLY A 234 -16.96 5.98 11.40
C GLY A 234 -18.04 4.95 11.03
N ASN A 235 -18.51 4.86 9.78
CA ASN A 235 -19.47 3.83 9.38
C ASN A 235 -19.09 3.14 8.06
N GLY A 236 -18.04 2.39 8.07
CA GLY A 236 -17.66 1.55 6.92
C GLY A 236 -16.21 1.72 6.55
N GLU A 237 -15.60 0.61 6.22
CA GLU A 237 -14.26 0.57 5.66
C GLU A 237 -14.34 1.16 4.25
N VAL A 238 -13.62 2.23 4.00
CA VAL A 238 -13.43 2.81 2.67
C VAL A 238 -11.98 2.63 2.26
N GLY A 239 -11.70 2.62 0.97
CA GLY A 239 -10.33 2.41 0.55
C GLY A 239 -10.08 2.55 -0.95
N GLY A 240 -8.84 2.18 -1.32
CA GLY A 240 -8.39 2.29 -2.69
C GLY A 240 -8.20 3.73 -3.13
N GLY A 241 -7.24 4.47 -2.54
CA GLY A 241 -6.98 5.85 -2.95
C GLY A 241 -6.80 5.99 -4.46
N GLY A 242 -6.01 5.10 -5.06
CA GLY A 242 -5.87 5.00 -6.51
C GLY A 242 -6.98 4.18 -7.15
N ILE A 243 -7.18 2.93 -6.69
CA ILE A 243 -8.11 1.97 -7.28
C ILE A 243 -8.89 1.24 -6.20
N TYR A 244 -10.19 1.26 -6.30
CA TYR A 244 -11.09 0.36 -5.60
C TYR A 244 -11.78 -0.56 -6.59
N ALA A 245 -11.80 -1.87 -6.30
CA ALA A 245 -12.52 -2.85 -7.11
C ALA A 245 -13.30 -3.81 -6.23
N SER A 246 -14.59 -3.99 -6.53
CA SER A 246 -15.49 -4.88 -5.82
C SER A 246 -16.27 -5.76 -6.78
N TYR A 247 -16.28 -7.07 -6.53
CA TYR A 247 -16.90 -8.06 -7.43
C TYR A 247 -16.42 -7.92 -8.89
N ALA A 248 -15.16 -7.57 -9.08
CA ALA A 248 -14.59 -7.22 -10.37
C ALA A 248 -13.32 -8.02 -10.65
N ASP A 249 -13.07 -8.29 -11.93
CA ASP A 249 -11.81 -8.85 -12.40
C ASP A 249 -10.98 -7.74 -13.05
N VAL A 250 -9.88 -7.38 -12.41
CA VAL A 250 -9.00 -6.30 -12.87
C VAL A 250 -7.68 -6.87 -13.39
N SER A 251 -7.30 -6.48 -14.59
CA SER A 251 -5.97 -6.78 -15.14
C SER A 251 -5.19 -5.49 -15.39
N MET A 252 -3.95 -5.46 -14.95
CA MET A 252 -3.05 -4.30 -15.04
C MET A 252 -1.77 -4.69 -15.78
N GLN A 253 -1.38 -3.91 -16.77
CA GLN A 253 -0.16 -4.10 -17.53
C GLN A 253 0.59 -2.77 -17.67
N ASN A 254 1.85 -2.72 -17.22
CA ASN A 254 2.68 -1.50 -17.23
C ASN A 254 1.99 -0.31 -16.54
N VAL A 255 1.33 -0.53 -15.40
CA VAL A 255 0.60 0.51 -14.67
C VAL A 255 1.40 0.94 -13.45
N THR A 256 1.53 2.25 -13.28
CA THR A 256 2.07 2.85 -12.06
C THR A 256 0.91 3.36 -11.20
N VAL A 257 0.84 2.91 -9.94
CA VAL A 257 -0.10 3.39 -8.92
C VAL A 257 0.73 4.03 -7.82
N SER A 258 0.79 5.36 -7.81
CA SER A 258 1.73 6.05 -6.93
C SER A 258 1.14 7.28 -6.24
N GLU A 259 1.65 7.56 -5.04
CA GLU A 259 1.31 8.80 -4.30
C GLU A 259 -0.20 8.93 -4.01
N ASN A 260 -0.94 7.81 -4.05
CA ASN A 260 -2.34 7.80 -3.69
C ASN A 260 -2.49 7.59 -2.18
N SER A 261 -3.57 8.10 -1.64
CA SER A 261 -3.80 8.05 -0.20
C SER A 261 -5.26 7.77 0.16
N VAL A 262 -5.41 7.25 1.36
CA VAL A 262 -6.71 7.14 2.01
C VAL A 262 -6.65 7.92 3.31
N THR A 263 -7.70 8.68 3.61
CA THR A 263 -7.84 9.39 4.89
C THR A 263 -9.04 8.86 5.68
N GLY A 264 -8.96 8.92 7.01
CA GLY A 264 -9.96 8.34 7.92
C GLY A 264 -9.43 7.16 8.70
N SER A 265 -9.87 6.99 9.93
CA SER A 265 -9.22 6.13 10.94
C SER A 265 -9.36 4.61 10.74
N SER A 266 -10.17 4.16 9.80
CA SER A 266 -10.39 2.73 9.53
C SER A 266 -10.47 2.50 8.02
N SER A 267 -9.50 3.04 7.31
CA SER A 267 -9.52 3.05 5.85
C SER A 267 -8.24 2.40 5.31
N ASP A 268 -8.39 1.64 4.24
CA ASP A 268 -7.41 0.67 3.78
C ASP A 268 -7.04 0.86 2.30
N GLY A 269 -5.90 0.27 1.92
CA GLY A 269 -5.48 0.24 0.54
C GLY A 269 -5.18 1.63 -0.02
N GLY A 270 -4.07 2.24 0.42
CA GLY A 270 -3.68 3.58 -0.05
C GLY A 270 -3.60 3.67 -1.56
N GLY A 271 -2.96 2.69 -2.20
CA GLY A 271 -2.94 2.56 -3.65
C GLY A 271 -4.15 1.79 -4.18
N ILE A 272 -4.32 0.54 -3.74
CA ILE A 272 -5.28 -0.41 -4.33
C ILE A 272 -6.06 -1.14 -3.22
N LEU A 273 -7.37 -1.26 -3.38
CA LEU A 273 -8.21 -2.17 -2.62
C LEU A 273 -9.04 -3.04 -3.54
N VAL A 274 -8.94 -4.37 -3.40
CA VAL A 274 -9.77 -5.32 -4.14
C VAL A 274 -10.56 -6.20 -3.18
N ARG A 275 -11.86 -6.33 -3.45
CA ARG A 275 -12.80 -7.20 -2.68
C ARG A 275 -13.57 -8.12 -3.60
N TYR A 276 -13.66 -9.39 -3.23
CA TYR A 276 -14.55 -10.38 -3.89
C TYR A 276 -14.32 -10.48 -5.40
N GLY A 277 -13.07 -10.38 -5.85
CA GLY A 277 -12.72 -10.40 -7.26
C GLY A 277 -11.31 -10.94 -7.48
N SER A 278 -10.72 -10.56 -8.61
CA SER A 278 -9.34 -10.92 -8.93
C SER A 278 -8.52 -9.72 -9.41
N LEU A 279 -7.22 -9.76 -9.11
CA LEU A 279 -6.24 -8.80 -9.62
C LEU A 279 -5.08 -9.54 -10.29
N THR A 280 -4.88 -9.25 -11.57
CA THR A 280 -3.72 -9.72 -12.32
C THR A 280 -2.84 -8.52 -12.67
N MET A 281 -1.53 -8.63 -12.43
CA MET A 281 -0.57 -7.55 -12.64
C MET A 281 0.66 -8.07 -13.40
N ASP A 282 1.12 -7.31 -14.39
CA ASP A 282 2.40 -7.58 -15.06
C ASP A 282 3.15 -6.27 -15.33
N GLY A 283 4.40 -6.18 -14.86
CA GLY A 283 5.25 -5.01 -15.04
C GLY A 283 4.74 -3.73 -14.34
N CYS A 284 4.00 -3.87 -13.23
CA CYS A 284 3.38 -2.75 -12.54
C CYS A 284 4.24 -2.21 -11.39
N HIS A 285 4.04 -0.93 -11.06
CA HIS A 285 4.64 -0.27 -9.91
C HIS A 285 3.55 0.22 -8.96
N VAL A 286 3.60 -0.20 -7.70
CA VAL A 286 2.71 0.28 -6.62
C VAL A 286 3.61 0.93 -5.58
N GLU A 287 3.69 2.25 -5.59
CA GLU A 287 4.73 2.92 -4.82
C GLU A 287 4.28 4.21 -4.15
N ARG A 288 4.86 4.52 -2.98
CA ARG A 288 4.62 5.75 -2.22
C ARG A 288 3.15 6.01 -1.89
N ASN A 289 2.34 4.95 -1.81
CA ASN A 289 0.96 5.06 -1.37
C ASN A 289 0.85 4.98 0.16
N THR A 290 -0.18 5.59 0.71
CA THR A 290 -0.36 5.68 2.18
C THR A 290 -1.77 5.32 2.61
N ALA A 291 -1.87 4.45 3.61
CA ALA A 291 -3.12 4.12 4.29
C ALA A 291 -3.01 4.34 5.81
N PRO A 292 -4.08 4.77 6.48
CA PRO A 292 -4.06 5.00 7.93
C PRO A 292 -4.21 3.71 8.76
N ASP A 293 -4.61 2.59 8.15
CA ASP A 293 -4.75 1.29 8.82
C ASP A 293 -3.98 0.18 8.10
N CYS A 294 -4.49 -0.40 7.04
CA CYS A 294 -3.86 -1.55 6.38
C CYS A 294 -3.56 -1.31 4.89
N GLY A 295 -2.50 -1.97 4.39
CA GLY A 295 -2.22 -2.01 2.97
C GLY A 295 -1.88 -0.66 2.36
N GLY A 296 -0.76 -0.05 2.73
CA GLY A 296 -0.36 1.23 2.14
C GLY A 296 -0.30 1.17 0.62
N GLY A 297 0.37 0.16 0.07
CA GLY A 297 0.36 -0.13 -1.36
C GLY A 297 -0.94 -0.78 -1.79
N MET A 298 -1.28 -1.91 -1.17
CA MET A 298 -2.42 -2.72 -1.60
C MET A 298 -3.01 -3.56 -0.47
N ILE A 299 -4.33 -3.72 -0.49
CA ILE A 299 -5.04 -4.71 0.30
C ILE A 299 -5.94 -5.57 -0.59
N LEU A 300 -5.96 -6.87 -0.32
CA LEU A 300 -6.87 -7.82 -0.92
C LEU A 300 -7.74 -8.47 0.16
N ARG A 301 -9.05 -8.46 -0.05
CA ARG A 301 -10.03 -9.08 0.84
C ARG A 301 -10.90 -10.04 0.05
N HIS A 302 -10.86 -11.33 0.41
CA HIS A 302 -11.60 -12.38 -0.30
C HIS A 302 -11.39 -12.30 -1.82
N SER A 303 -10.14 -12.14 -2.24
CA SER A 303 -9.77 -11.87 -3.63
C SER A 303 -8.49 -12.59 -3.98
N GLU A 304 -8.28 -12.89 -5.25
CA GLU A 304 -7.07 -13.53 -5.74
C GLU A 304 -6.08 -12.53 -6.32
N LEU A 305 -4.78 -12.75 -6.08
CA LEU A 305 -3.69 -11.98 -6.70
C LEU A 305 -2.81 -12.87 -7.56
N ASN A 306 -2.58 -12.43 -8.79
CA ASN A 306 -1.52 -12.94 -9.64
C ASN A 306 -0.64 -11.78 -10.13
N ALA A 307 0.53 -11.57 -9.51
CA ALA A 307 1.43 -10.49 -9.86
C ALA A 307 2.75 -11.04 -10.43
N ALA A 308 3.12 -10.53 -11.59
CA ALA A 308 4.38 -10.86 -12.24
C ALA A 308 5.21 -9.58 -12.48
N ASN A 309 6.55 -9.69 -12.35
CA ASN A 309 7.50 -8.64 -12.72
C ASN A 309 7.17 -7.26 -12.15
N SER A 310 6.54 -7.21 -10.97
CA SER A 310 5.96 -6.00 -10.41
C SER A 310 6.73 -5.52 -9.16
N PHE A 311 6.57 -4.25 -8.84
CA PHE A 311 7.27 -3.57 -7.76
C PHE A 311 6.27 -3.00 -6.75
N PHE A 312 6.49 -3.27 -5.46
CA PHE A 312 5.70 -2.73 -4.35
C PHE A 312 6.66 -2.01 -3.42
N GLU A 313 6.76 -0.68 -3.57
CA GLU A 313 7.89 0.04 -3.01
C GLU A 313 7.51 1.30 -2.23
N ASN A 314 8.18 1.50 -1.08
CA ASN A 314 8.05 2.73 -0.30
C ASN A 314 6.62 3.09 0.11
N ASN A 315 5.74 2.11 0.26
CA ASN A 315 4.39 2.33 0.74
C ASN A 315 4.37 2.39 2.28
N THR A 316 3.39 3.07 2.84
CA THR A 316 3.28 3.30 4.28
C THR A 316 1.89 2.98 4.82
N ALA A 317 1.84 2.18 5.88
CA ALA A 317 0.62 1.89 6.65
C ALA A 317 1.00 1.38 8.06
N PRO A 318 0.11 1.33 9.01
CA PRO A 318 0.33 0.61 10.27
C PRO A 318 0.55 -0.88 10.07
N GLN A 319 -0.14 -1.52 9.14
CA GLN A 319 -0.09 -2.96 8.93
C GLN A 319 0.02 -3.32 7.44
N GLY A 320 0.93 -4.27 7.11
CA GLY A 320 1.12 -4.73 5.73
C GLY A 320 1.37 -3.58 4.77
N ALA A 321 2.37 -2.75 5.06
CA ALA A 321 2.56 -1.50 4.33
C ALA A 321 2.71 -1.68 2.82
N GLY A 322 3.42 -2.72 2.35
CA GLY A 322 3.48 -3.06 0.94
C GLY A 322 2.18 -3.73 0.49
N ILE A 323 1.85 -4.89 1.06
CA ILE A 323 0.69 -5.71 0.70
C ILE A 323 0.04 -6.29 1.96
N TYR A 324 -1.27 -6.22 2.04
CA TYR A 324 -2.06 -6.85 3.09
C TYR A 324 -3.07 -7.84 2.51
N PHE A 325 -3.02 -9.10 2.94
CA PHE A 325 -3.98 -10.14 2.56
C PHE A 325 -4.88 -10.47 3.73
N ASN A 326 -6.20 -10.44 3.53
CA ASN A 326 -7.18 -10.80 4.53
C ASN A 326 -8.34 -11.62 3.93
N ASP A 327 -8.32 -12.90 4.18
CA ASP A 327 -9.36 -13.86 3.75
C ASP A 327 -10.12 -14.43 4.95
N ALA A 328 -10.21 -13.69 6.04
CA ALA A 328 -10.92 -14.11 7.24
C ALA A 328 -12.39 -14.48 6.94
N SER A 329 -12.84 -15.57 7.55
CA SER A 329 -14.06 -16.31 7.19
C SER A 329 -15.40 -15.61 7.53
N GLY A 330 -15.48 -14.30 7.60
CA GLY A 330 -16.69 -13.57 8.01
C GLY A 330 -17.79 -13.43 6.95
N ASP A 331 -17.50 -13.64 5.65
CA ASP A 331 -18.41 -13.33 4.55
C ASP A 331 -18.93 -14.54 3.76
N ALA A 332 -19.10 -15.68 4.43
CA ALA A 332 -19.70 -16.88 3.82
C ALA A 332 -21.06 -16.61 3.14
N GLU A 333 -21.79 -15.59 3.58
CA GLU A 333 -23.06 -15.16 2.96
C GLU A 333 -22.90 -14.60 1.54
N LYS A 334 -21.67 -14.19 1.16
CA LYS A 334 -21.40 -13.61 -0.17
C LYS A 334 -20.78 -14.60 -1.16
N GLY A 335 -20.73 -15.88 -0.80
CA GLY A 335 -20.22 -16.95 -1.69
C GLY A 335 -18.70 -17.10 -1.70
N CYS A 336 -17.98 -16.35 -0.87
CA CYS A 336 -16.52 -16.38 -0.77
C CYS A 336 -16.07 -17.29 0.39
N SER A 337 -16.38 -18.57 0.32
CA SER A 337 -16.06 -19.56 1.37
C SER A 337 -14.80 -20.39 1.08
N GLY A 338 -13.80 -19.82 0.43
CA GLY A 338 -12.61 -20.55 0.01
C GLY A 338 -11.30 -19.96 0.50
N LYS A 339 -10.28 -20.79 0.53
CA LYS A 339 -8.90 -20.33 0.58
C LYS A 339 -8.57 -19.64 -0.73
N HIS A 340 -8.05 -18.44 -0.67
CA HIS A 340 -7.55 -17.76 -1.85
C HIS A 340 -6.07 -18.08 -2.05
N GLU A 341 -5.69 -18.24 -3.31
CA GLU A 341 -4.32 -18.55 -3.72
C GLU A 341 -3.69 -17.29 -4.33
N HIS A 342 -2.64 -16.81 -3.71
CA HIS A 342 -1.92 -15.64 -4.20
C HIS A 342 -0.59 -16.07 -4.81
N LEU A 343 -0.28 -15.55 -5.99
CA LEU A 343 0.97 -15.83 -6.69
C LEU A 343 1.71 -14.51 -7.01
N ILE A 344 2.96 -14.42 -6.56
CA ILE A 344 3.85 -13.30 -6.90
C ILE A 344 5.13 -13.87 -7.50
N THR A 345 5.44 -13.48 -8.72
CA THR A 345 6.60 -14.01 -9.46
C THR A 345 7.49 -12.90 -9.98
N GLY A 346 8.82 -13.07 -9.86
CA GLY A 346 9.81 -12.14 -10.43
C GLY A 346 9.70 -10.71 -9.93
N SER A 347 9.08 -10.50 -8.77
CA SER A 347 8.68 -9.20 -8.26
C SER A 347 9.56 -8.73 -7.10
N THR A 348 9.50 -7.44 -6.80
CA THR A 348 10.25 -6.83 -5.69
C THR A 348 9.30 -6.12 -4.73
N ILE A 349 9.42 -6.42 -3.45
CA ILE A 349 8.70 -5.75 -2.37
C ILE A 349 9.76 -5.07 -1.49
N SER A 350 9.90 -3.73 -1.58
CA SER A 350 11.02 -3.06 -0.95
C SER A 350 10.71 -1.71 -0.34
N GLY A 351 11.45 -1.39 0.75
CA GLY A 351 11.39 -0.07 1.37
C GLY A 351 10.04 0.29 2.00
N ASN A 352 9.12 -0.66 2.13
CA ASN A 352 7.81 -0.40 2.73
C ASN A 352 7.94 -0.27 4.25
N THR A 353 7.20 0.66 4.83
CA THR A 353 7.30 0.98 6.25
C THR A 353 5.96 0.84 6.95
N ALA A 354 5.87 -0.18 7.83
CA ALA A 354 4.73 -0.32 8.71
C ALA A 354 5.06 0.28 10.09
N SER A 355 4.19 1.11 10.60
CA SER A 355 4.37 1.67 11.95
C SER A 355 4.10 0.65 13.06
N ASN A 356 3.54 -0.51 12.73
CA ASN A 356 3.25 -1.57 13.68
C ASN A 356 3.76 -2.94 13.18
N ILE A 357 3.12 -3.57 12.19
CA ILE A 357 3.43 -4.94 11.79
C ILE A 357 3.43 -5.13 10.26
N GLY A 358 4.35 -5.97 9.77
CA GLY A 358 4.37 -6.37 8.37
C GLY A 358 4.80 -5.27 7.41
N GLY A 359 6.07 -4.85 7.48
CA GLY A 359 6.59 -3.82 6.59
C GLY A 359 6.39 -4.15 5.12
N GLY A 360 6.89 -5.29 4.69
CA GLY A 360 6.68 -5.77 3.32
C GLY A 360 5.27 -6.29 3.11
N MET A 361 4.88 -7.31 3.89
CA MET A 361 3.62 -8.03 3.70
C MET A 361 3.02 -8.49 5.03
N TYR A 362 1.69 -8.46 5.09
CA TYR A 362 0.91 -9.16 6.10
C TYR A 362 0.04 -10.23 5.41
N VAL A 363 0.20 -11.49 5.80
CA VAL A 363 -0.59 -12.61 5.29
C VAL A 363 -1.47 -13.10 6.42
N GLY A 364 -2.74 -12.78 6.33
CA GLY A 364 -3.73 -13.04 7.37
C GLY A 364 -4.32 -14.44 7.30
N THR A 365 -5.35 -14.65 8.08
CA THR A 365 -6.03 -15.94 8.27
C THR A 365 -6.41 -16.62 6.95
N ILE A 366 -6.06 -17.88 6.83
CA ILE A 366 -6.36 -18.80 5.72
C ILE A 366 -5.82 -18.45 4.33
N SER A 367 -5.24 -17.30 4.10
CA SER A 367 -4.60 -16.98 2.81
C SER A 367 -3.41 -17.90 2.53
N ASN A 368 -3.32 -18.40 1.31
CA ASN A 368 -2.13 -19.09 0.81
C ASN A 368 -1.34 -18.16 -0.12
N LEU A 369 -0.03 -18.19 0.00
CA LEU A 369 0.85 -17.32 -0.78
C LEU A 369 2.00 -18.12 -1.38
N THR A 370 2.23 -17.95 -2.66
CA THR A 370 3.43 -18.44 -3.34
C THR A 370 4.22 -17.27 -3.88
N LEU A 371 5.46 -17.10 -3.41
CA LEU A 371 6.43 -16.20 -4.01
C LEU A 371 7.44 -17.02 -4.81
N ARG A 372 7.70 -16.63 -6.06
CA ARG A 372 8.71 -17.24 -6.91
C ARG A 372 9.69 -16.22 -7.46
N ASN A 373 11.01 -16.52 -7.35
CA ASN A 373 12.07 -15.68 -7.91
C ASN A 373 11.93 -14.20 -7.56
N SER A 374 11.44 -13.91 -6.36
CA SER A 374 11.07 -12.56 -5.90
C SER A 374 11.98 -12.09 -4.76
N LYS A 375 11.92 -10.79 -4.46
CA LYS A 375 12.78 -10.17 -3.45
C LYS A 375 11.95 -9.37 -2.45
N LEU A 376 12.28 -9.50 -1.16
CA LEU A 376 11.75 -8.67 -0.08
C LEU A 376 12.91 -7.97 0.61
N LEU A 377 13.06 -6.67 0.36
CA LEU A 377 14.28 -5.96 0.71
C LEU A 377 13.97 -4.68 1.51
N LYS A 378 14.70 -4.45 2.60
CA LYS A 378 14.69 -3.17 3.33
C LYS A 378 13.31 -2.72 3.81
N ASN A 379 12.40 -3.66 4.05
CA ASN A 379 11.11 -3.34 4.64
C ASN A 379 11.25 -3.20 6.17
N ASP A 380 10.48 -2.30 6.75
CA ASP A 380 10.48 -2.04 8.18
C ASP A 380 9.09 -2.32 8.77
N GLY A 381 9.02 -3.29 9.66
CA GLY A 381 7.78 -3.70 10.33
C GLY A 381 7.63 -3.11 11.73
N ALA A 382 8.48 -2.16 12.11
CA ALA A 382 8.57 -1.58 13.45
C ALA A 382 8.56 -2.63 14.58
N SER A 383 7.36 -3.06 14.98
CA SER A 383 7.23 -4.02 16.08
C SER A 383 7.44 -5.48 15.64
N GLN A 384 6.90 -5.88 14.51
CA GLN A 384 6.86 -7.30 14.12
C GLN A 384 6.87 -7.49 12.59
N GLY A 385 7.65 -8.48 12.12
CA GLY A 385 7.67 -8.88 10.73
C GLY A 385 8.14 -7.78 9.78
N GLY A 386 9.45 -7.66 9.60
CA GLY A 386 10.00 -6.66 8.68
C GLY A 386 9.59 -6.95 7.23
N ALA A 387 9.87 -8.16 6.74
CA ALA A 387 9.48 -8.55 5.40
C ALA A 387 8.08 -9.19 5.37
N ILE A 388 7.83 -10.24 6.16
CA ILE A 388 6.57 -10.99 6.15
C ILE A 388 6.06 -11.21 7.57
N VAL A 389 4.78 -10.93 7.80
CA VAL A 389 3.99 -11.47 8.90
C VAL A 389 3.05 -12.54 8.35
N ALA A 390 3.10 -13.74 8.93
CA ALA A 390 2.17 -14.83 8.68
C ALA A 390 1.33 -15.06 9.94
N TYR A 391 0.11 -14.54 9.98
CA TYR A 391 -0.78 -14.64 11.12
C TYR A 391 -1.94 -15.59 10.84
N SER A 392 -1.99 -16.73 11.50
CA SER A 392 -2.96 -17.79 11.20
C SER A 392 -3.08 -18.13 9.71
N ALA A 393 -2.07 -17.79 8.93
CA ALA A 393 -2.01 -18.01 7.49
C ALA A 393 -2.10 -19.50 7.14
N GLY A 394 -2.39 -19.78 5.90
CA GLY A 394 -2.28 -21.11 5.33
C GLY A 394 -0.83 -21.49 5.01
N THR A 395 -0.58 -21.92 3.79
CA THR A 395 0.76 -22.23 3.29
C THR A 395 1.39 -21.01 2.66
N ILE A 396 2.64 -20.71 3.03
CA ILE A 396 3.48 -19.72 2.36
C ILE A 396 4.67 -20.42 1.73
N GLU A 397 4.70 -20.49 0.41
CA GLU A 397 5.80 -21.07 -0.35
C GLU A 397 6.74 -19.97 -0.87
N LEU A 398 8.00 -20.05 -0.50
CA LEU A 398 9.08 -19.15 -0.92
C LEU A 398 10.02 -19.94 -1.82
N ASP A 399 9.91 -19.77 -3.12
CA ASP A 399 10.62 -20.54 -4.15
C ASP A 399 11.64 -19.66 -4.86
N GLY A 400 12.93 -19.81 -4.53
CA GLY A 400 14.00 -18.97 -5.07
C GLY A 400 13.91 -17.50 -4.62
N VAL A 401 13.45 -17.25 -3.40
CA VAL A 401 13.17 -15.91 -2.86
C VAL A 401 14.36 -15.39 -2.05
N SER A 402 14.64 -14.09 -2.15
CA SER A 402 15.61 -13.40 -1.30
C SER A 402 14.89 -12.49 -0.32
N ILE A 403 15.11 -12.69 0.99
CA ILE A 403 14.57 -11.84 2.07
C ILE A 403 15.77 -11.24 2.82
N SER A 404 16.07 -9.97 2.56
CA SER A 404 17.31 -9.37 3.04
C SER A 404 17.16 -7.92 3.51
N GLU A 405 17.96 -7.53 4.49
CA GLU A 405 18.06 -6.17 5.01
C GLU A 405 16.74 -5.62 5.60
N ASN A 406 15.80 -6.48 5.96
CA ASN A 406 14.55 -6.06 6.59
C ASN A 406 14.73 -5.85 8.10
N LYS A 407 13.85 -5.04 8.71
CA LYS A 407 13.94 -4.64 10.12
C LYS A 407 12.61 -4.81 10.83
N ALA A 408 12.69 -5.22 12.11
CA ALA A 408 11.55 -5.23 13.05
C ALA A 408 12.06 -5.35 14.49
N ALA A 409 11.19 -5.29 15.47
CA ALA A 409 11.57 -5.72 16.82
C ALA A 409 11.58 -7.26 16.93
N SER A 410 10.68 -7.96 16.23
CA SER A 410 10.70 -9.42 16.19
C SER A 410 10.39 -9.97 14.80
N GLY A 411 11.10 -11.04 14.39
CA GLY A 411 10.91 -11.67 13.09
C GLY A 411 11.22 -10.73 11.93
N ALA A 412 12.41 -10.13 11.92
CA ALA A 412 12.73 -9.10 10.92
C ALA A 412 12.65 -9.62 9.47
N GLY A 413 13.07 -10.84 9.21
CA GLY A 413 12.78 -11.52 7.95
C GLY A 413 11.34 -12.00 7.92
N ILE A 414 10.98 -12.96 8.76
CA ILE A 414 9.63 -13.54 8.82
C ILE A 414 9.19 -13.67 10.28
N LEU A 415 7.97 -13.20 10.55
CA LEU A 415 7.23 -13.54 11.75
C LEU A 415 6.11 -14.53 11.40
N ALA A 416 6.12 -15.72 11.98
CA ALA A 416 5.08 -16.72 11.80
C ALA A 416 4.36 -16.99 13.12
N LEU A 417 3.08 -16.63 13.20
CA LEU A 417 2.24 -16.77 14.39
C LEU A 417 1.05 -17.67 14.09
N GLY A 418 1.04 -18.85 14.70
CA GLY A 418 -0.11 -19.75 14.65
C GLY A 418 -1.06 -19.49 15.81
N THR A 419 -2.34 -19.74 15.54
CA THR A 419 -3.41 -19.72 16.54
C THR A 419 -4.07 -21.10 16.65
N VAL A 420 -5.11 -21.21 17.46
CA VAL A 420 -5.89 -22.44 17.57
C VAL A 420 -6.65 -22.79 16.26
N THR A 421 -6.89 -21.78 15.41
CA THR A 421 -7.64 -21.92 14.18
C THR A 421 -6.75 -22.09 12.96
N GLY A 422 -5.49 -21.65 12.99
CA GLY A 422 -4.55 -21.75 11.89
C GLY A 422 -3.10 -21.80 12.33
N LYS A 423 -2.32 -22.68 11.68
CA LYS A 423 -0.88 -22.79 11.87
C LYS A 423 -0.20 -22.49 10.53
N PRO A 424 0.51 -21.36 10.41
CA PRO A 424 1.28 -21.08 9.21
C PRO A 424 2.23 -22.23 8.87
N ASP A 425 2.27 -22.62 7.60
CA ASP A 425 3.22 -23.59 7.04
C ASP A 425 4.15 -22.87 6.06
N ILE A 426 5.31 -22.47 6.55
CA ILE A 426 6.30 -21.72 5.76
C ILE A 426 7.26 -22.70 5.13
N ARG A 427 7.41 -22.64 3.81
CA ARG A 427 8.26 -23.52 3.03
C ARG A 427 9.30 -22.72 2.26
N LEU A 428 10.57 -22.91 2.58
CA LEU A 428 11.71 -22.32 1.87
C LEU A 428 12.22 -23.33 0.85
N LEU A 429 12.09 -23.02 -0.42
CA LEU A 429 12.37 -23.93 -1.54
C LEU A 429 13.41 -23.34 -2.50
N ASN A 430 14.11 -24.21 -3.23
CA ASN A 430 14.90 -23.90 -4.42
C ASN A 430 15.91 -22.74 -4.29
N GLY A 431 16.65 -22.68 -3.19
CA GLY A 431 17.66 -21.65 -3.00
C GLY A 431 17.13 -20.35 -2.37
N THR A 432 15.97 -20.42 -1.72
CA THR A 432 15.48 -19.29 -0.91
C THR A 432 16.49 -18.94 0.19
N ALA A 433 16.82 -17.67 0.29
CA ALA A 433 17.76 -17.12 1.26
C ALA A 433 17.13 -16.03 2.14
N ILE A 434 17.32 -16.17 3.45
CA ILE A 434 16.91 -15.15 4.43
C ILE A 434 18.18 -14.69 5.15
N ASP A 435 18.66 -13.48 4.80
CA ASP A 435 19.95 -13.00 5.31
C ASP A 435 19.94 -11.50 5.65
N LYS A 436 20.86 -11.08 6.51
CA LYS A 436 21.08 -9.66 6.89
C LYS A 436 19.85 -8.94 7.42
N ASN A 437 18.84 -9.64 7.89
CA ASN A 437 17.71 -9.04 8.56
C ASN A 437 18.07 -8.72 10.03
N THR A 438 17.54 -7.63 10.56
CA THR A 438 17.91 -7.15 11.89
C THR A 438 16.69 -6.97 12.78
N ALA A 439 16.65 -7.76 13.87
CA ALA A 439 15.65 -7.61 14.92
C ALA A 439 16.24 -6.90 16.13
N THR A 440 15.53 -5.94 16.70
CA THR A 440 15.93 -5.32 17.97
C THR A 440 15.57 -6.17 19.19
N GLY A 441 14.86 -7.26 19.01
CA GLY A 441 14.47 -8.24 20.03
C GLY A 441 14.80 -9.66 19.59
N TYR A 442 13.85 -10.37 19.00
CA TYR A 442 13.94 -11.80 18.75
C TYR A 442 13.80 -12.17 17.27
N GLY A 443 14.54 -13.21 16.83
CA GLY A 443 14.40 -13.79 15.50
C GLY A 443 14.76 -12.82 14.39
N GLY A 444 16.04 -12.58 14.17
CA GLY A 444 16.52 -11.73 13.08
C GLY A 444 16.09 -12.25 11.72
N GLY A 445 16.30 -13.55 11.46
CA GLY A 445 15.83 -14.21 10.26
C GLY A 445 14.35 -14.60 10.36
N ILE A 446 14.01 -15.54 11.24
CA ILE A 446 12.66 -16.05 11.44
C ILE A 446 12.32 -16.09 12.93
N TYR A 447 11.17 -15.54 13.30
CA TYR A 447 10.53 -15.83 14.57
C TYR A 447 9.27 -16.65 14.31
N ALA A 448 9.19 -17.86 14.87
CA ALA A 448 8.06 -18.76 14.68
C ALA A 448 7.43 -19.14 16.02
N SER A 449 6.13 -18.94 16.16
CA SER A 449 5.34 -19.41 17.31
C SER A 449 4.14 -20.21 16.83
N ALA A 450 3.99 -21.43 17.34
CA ALA A 450 2.92 -22.36 16.98
C ALA A 450 2.77 -22.58 15.44
N SER A 451 3.89 -22.65 14.72
CA SER A 451 3.94 -22.68 13.25
C SER A 451 4.78 -23.84 12.74
N ASN A 452 4.72 -24.15 11.46
CA ASN A 452 5.57 -25.12 10.79
C ASN A 452 6.54 -24.39 9.85
N ILE A 453 7.83 -24.67 9.97
CA ILE A 453 8.88 -24.12 9.12
C ILE A 453 9.61 -25.26 8.42
N ASN A 454 9.58 -25.28 7.12
CA ASN A 454 10.22 -26.31 6.29
C ASN A 454 11.32 -25.67 5.44
N ILE A 455 12.57 -25.99 5.69
CA ILE A 455 13.73 -25.50 4.93
C ILE A 455 14.21 -26.63 4.05
N ALA A 456 14.04 -26.48 2.74
CA ALA A 456 14.46 -27.47 1.76
C ALA A 456 15.99 -27.39 1.52
N GLU A 457 16.51 -28.45 0.87
CA GLU A 457 17.89 -28.47 0.38
C GLU A 457 18.17 -27.24 -0.50
N ASN A 458 19.33 -26.62 -0.36
CA ASN A 458 19.76 -25.40 -1.02
C ASN A 458 19.09 -24.09 -0.56
N SER A 459 18.15 -24.12 0.39
CA SER A 459 17.63 -22.93 1.05
C SER A 459 18.34 -22.68 2.38
N ALA A 460 18.46 -21.42 2.81
CA ALA A 460 19.20 -21.08 4.00
C ALA A 460 18.65 -19.84 4.74
N VAL A 461 18.86 -19.85 6.07
CA VAL A 461 18.66 -18.70 6.94
C VAL A 461 20.00 -18.45 7.63
N TYR A 462 20.62 -17.28 7.42
CA TYR A 462 21.98 -17.04 7.88
C TYR A 462 22.34 -15.55 7.93
N ASN A 463 23.34 -15.19 8.74
CA ASN A 463 23.82 -13.80 8.87
C ASN A 463 22.74 -12.79 9.23
N ASN A 464 21.69 -13.19 9.90
CA ASN A 464 20.72 -12.28 10.47
C ASN A 464 21.19 -11.87 11.88
N THR A 465 20.56 -10.87 12.48
CA THR A 465 20.96 -10.37 13.79
C THR A 465 19.73 -10.11 14.65
N ALA A 466 19.77 -10.55 15.91
CA ALA A 466 18.77 -10.23 16.92
C ALA A 466 19.47 -9.75 18.21
N THR A 467 18.97 -8.70 18.84
CA THR A 467 19.62 -8.14 20.02
C THR A 467 19.44 -9.03 21.27
N THR A 468 18.32 -9.74 21.36
CA THR A 468 17.98 -10.54 22.55
C THR A 468 18.27 -12.01 22.35
N ALA A 469 17.71 -12.65 21.31
CA ALA A 469 17.96 -14.05 21.00
C ALA A 469 17.49 -14.45 19.60
N GLY A 470 18.13 -15.52 19.05
CA GLY A 470 17.76 -16.12 17.78
C GLY A 470 18.14 -15.28 16.60
N ASP A 471 19.41 -15.02 16.40
CA ASP A 471 19.91 -14.25 15.24
C ASP A 471 19.27 -14.74 13.94
N ASP A 472 19.38 -16.02 13.65
CA ASP A 472 18.79 -16.59 12.45
C ASP A 472 17.38 -17.15 12.70
N LEU A 473 17.19 -17.88 13.81
CA LEU A 473 15.95 -18.58 14.11
C LEU A 473 15.58 -18.45 15.60
N MET A 474 14.37 -18.02 15.86
CA MET A 474 13.71 -18.11 17.16
C MET A 474 12.40 -18.86 17.02
N PHE A 475 12.14 -19.82 17.93
CA PHE A 475 10.89 -20.58 17.82
C PHE A 475 10.33 -20.97 19.17
N ASN A 476 8.99 -20.98 19.24
CA ASN A 476 8.21 -21.43 20.39
C ASN A 476 7.06 -22.33 19.90
N ALA A 477 6.92 -23.52 20.47
CA ALA A 477 5.87 -24.49 20.12
C ALA A 477 5.73 -24.77 18.62
N SER A 478 6.80 -24.59 17.85
CA SER A 478 6.84 -24.70 16.39
C SER A 478 7.59 -25.96 15.94
N THR A 479 7.30 -26.40 14.72
CA THR A 479 8.00 -27.52 14.10
C THR A 479 8.98 -27.02 13.05
N PHE A 480 10.23 -27.45 13.14
CA PHE A 480 11.24 -27.22 12.11
C PHE A 480 11.57 -28.51 11.40
N THR A 481 11.51 -28.47 10.07
CA THR A 481 11.98 -29.57 9.22
C THR A 481 13.19 -29.08 8.42
N LEU A 482 14.31 -29.74 8.60
CA LEU A 482 15.59 -29.44 7.95
C LEU A 482 15.99 -30.59 7.03
N PRO A 483 16.79 -30.33 5.99
CA PRO A 483 17.41 -31.38 5.19
C PRO A 483 18.26 -32.33 6.05
N LYS A 484 18.40 -33.57 5.66
CA LYS A 484 19.29 -34.50 6.35
C LYS A 484 20.73 -34.00 6.31
N ALA A 485 21.48 -34.20 7.39
CA ALA A 485 22.83 -33.67 7.55
C ALA A 485 23.78 -34.04 6.39
N LYS A 486 23.62 -35.25 5.82
CA LYS A 486 24.41 -35.70 4.65
C LYS A 486 24.12 -34.90 3.38
N ASP A 487 22.99 -34.23 3.30
CA ASP A 487 22.54 -33.45 2.16
C ASP A 487 22.96 -31.96 2.31
N MET A 488 23.58 -31.64 3.46
CA MET A 488 24.06 -30.29 3.78
C MET A 488 25.54 -30.18 3.35
N SER A 489 25.80 -29.81 2.10
CA SER A 489 27.13 -29.49 1.61
C SER A 489 27.33 -27.97 1.58
N GLY A 490 28.32 -27.49 2.33
CA GLY A 490 28.69 -26.07 2.42
C GLY A 490 28.32 -25.42 3.76
N ASP A 491 28.77 -24.20 3.95
CA ASP A 491 28.62 -23.41 5.19
C ASP A 491 27.17 -22.98 5.44
N ARG A 492 26.36 -23.92 5.87
CA ARG A 492 25.02 -23.62 6.35
C ARG A 492 25.06 -23.58 7.87
N ILE A 493 25.20 -22.40 8.38
CA ILE A 493 25.17 -22.19 9.82
C ILE A 493 23.75 -21.94 10.21
N LEU A 494 23.11 -22.92 10.82
CA LEU A 494 22.00 -22.71 11.70
C LEU A 494 22.60 -22.39 13.06
N SER A 495 22.81 -21.13 13.39
CA SER A 495 23.25 -20.79 14.72
C SER A 495 22.07 -20.99 15.68
N SER A 496 22.22 -21.94 16.57
CA SER A 496 21.33 -22.14 17.71
C SER A 496 21.95 -21.45 18.92
N ASP A 497 21.86 -20.15 18.99
CA ASP A 497 22.15 -19.43 20.25
C ASP A 497 20.89 -19.02 20.93
#